data_f72b678019f2a09aa2edc46bae734d53
#
_entry.id   f72b678019f2a09aa2edc46bae734d53
#
_cell.length_a   1.000
_cell.length_b   1.000
_cell.length_c   1.000
_cell.angle_alpha   90.00
_cell.angle_beta   90.00
_cell.angle_gamma   90.00
#
_symmetry.space_group_name_H-M   'P 1'
#
loop_
_entity.id
_entity.type
_entity.pdbx_description
1 polymer ?
#
loop_
_entity_poly.entity_id
_entity_poly.type
_entity_poly.pdbx_seq_one_letter_code
_entity_poly.pdbx_strand_id
1 'polypeptide(L)'
;YESVWPFGWLGLLADTPPVNPELIYAHHERGFVLCSQRSLTRSRYYLQVPLSEKVEEWSDERFWTELKRRLPDELTNKLVTGHSLEKSIAPLRSYVVEPMQYGRLFLLGDAAHIVPPTGAKGLNLAASDVNYLWRILREYYHHGRIDLLASYSRLALDRVWKGERFSWFMTRLLHDFPQQSEFDRKMQAADRRYYLESRAGLTTIAENYVGLPMERVA
;
A
#
# COMPACT_ATOMS: atom_id res chain seq x y z
N TYR A 1 5.93 -17.10 2.10
CA TYR A 1 5.44 -16.74 0.77
C TYR A 1 6.03 -15.40 0.37
N GLU A 2 6.45 -15.27 -0.89
CA GLU A 2 6.97 -14.01 -1.42
C GLU A 2 6.54 -13.84 -2.88
N SER A 3 6.21 -12.61 -3.26
CA SER A 3 5.94 -12.20 -4.64
C SER A 3 6.47 -10.80 -4.87
N VAL A 4 7.26 -10.59 -5.92
CA VAL A 4 7.84 -9.29 -6.28
C VAL A 4 7.13 -8.76 -7.51
N TRP A 5 6.73 -7.50 -7.48
CA TRP A 5 6.12 -6.81 -8.60
C TRP A 5 7.19 -6.34 -9.61
N PRO A 6 6.89 -6.32 -10.92
CA PRO A 6 7.88 -5.98 -11.96
C PRO A 6 8.16 -4.48 -12.08
N PHE A 7 7.87 -3.70 -11.04
CA PHE A 7 8.07 -2.25 -10.99
C PHE A 7 8.32 -1.78 -9.55
N GLY A 8 8.81 -0.56 -9.43
CA GLY A 8 8.98 0.14 -8.17
C GLY A 8 8.22 1.46 -8.14
N TRP A 9 8.20 2.07 -6.96
CA TRP A 9 7.73 3.43 -6.76
C TRP A 9 8.92 4.37 -6.57
N LEU A 10 9.10 5.29 -7.49
CA LEU A 10 9.98 6.43 -7.31
C LEU A 10 9.25 7.47 -6.47
N GLY A 11 9.68 7.62 -5.22
CA GLY A 11 9.14 8.58 -4.27
C GLY A 11 9.95 9.87 -4.23
N LEU A 12 9.26 11.03 -4.14
CA LEU A 12 9.85 12.33 -3.90
C LEU A 12 9.11 13.01 -2.74
N LEU A 13 9.87 13.47 -1.74
CA LEU A 13 9.39 14.30 -0.64
C LEU A 13 9.85 15.73 -0.87
N ALA A 14 8.95 16.73 -0.76
CA ALA A 14 9.27 18.14 -0.92
C ALA A 14 8.49 19.02 0.05
N ASP A 15 9.07 20.16 0.41
CA ASP A 15 8.38 21.24 1.14
C ASP A 15 7.56 22.06 0.15
N THR A 16 6.47 21.47 -0.29
CA THR A 16 5.47 22.09 -1.17
C THR A 16 4.08 21.80 -0.61
N PRO A 17 3.12 22.73 -0.78
CA PRO A 17 1.75 22.46 -0.38
C PRO A 17 1.18 21.28 -1.15
N PRO A 18 0.24 20.50 -0.56
CA PRO A 18 -0.39 19.39 -1.24
C PRO A 18 -1.20 19.87 -2.44
N VAL A 19 -1.15 19.10 -3.53
CA VAL A 19 -1.95 19.39 -4.73
C VAL A 19 -3.44 19.26 -4.49
N ASN A 20 -3.81 18.45 -3.50
CA ASN A 20 -5.18 18.25 -3.03
C ASN A 20 -5.15 17.85 -1.53
N PRO A 21 -6.14 18.23 -0.72
CA PRO A 21 -6.23 17.81 0.68
C PRO A 21 -6.44 16.31 0.83
N GLU A 22 -7.08 15.67 -0.15
CA GLU A 22 -7.29 14.22 -0.16
C GLU A 22 -6.17 13.51 -0.92
N LEU A 23 -5.95 12.25 -0.55
CA LEU A 23 -5.01 11.35 -1.24
C LEU A 23 -5.49 11.11 -2.68
N ILE A 24 -4.58 11.25 -3.64
CA ILE A 24 -4.87 10.98 -5.04
C ILE A 24 -4.15 9.72 -5.50
N TYR A 25 -4.91 8.79 -6.03
CA TYR A 25 -4.44 7.68 -6.85
C TYR A 25 -4.83 7.95 -8.30
N ALA A 26 -3.87 8.01 -9.20
CA ALA A 26 -4.12 8.19 -10.62
C ALA A 26 -3.49 7.04 -11.42
N HIS A 27 -4.29 6.47 -12.32
CA HIS A 27 -3.79 5.56 -13.34
C HIS A 27 -3.56 6.34 -14.64
N HIS A 28 -2.43 6.10 -15.27
CA HIS A 28 -2.08 6.67 -16.56
C HIS A 28 -1.39 5.59 -17.41
N GLU A 29 -1.43 5.67 -18.74
CA GLU A 29 -0.75 4.74 -19.64
C GLU A 29 0.78 4.68 -19.44
N ARG A 30 1.36 5.73 -18.85
CA ARG A 30 2.77 5.82 -18.46
C ARG A 30 3.05 5.25 -17.07
N GLY A 31 2.04 4.72 -16.39
CA GLY A 31 2.12 4.15 -15.06
C GLY A 31 1.42 4.97 -13.97
N PHE A 32 1.24 4.34 -12.84
CA PHE A 32 0.55 4.84 -11.65
C PHE A 32 1.22 6.08 -11.05
N VAL A 33 0.39 6.94 -10.44
CA VAL A 33 0.79 8.11 -9.64
C VAL A 33 0.07 8.10 -8.31
N LEU A 34 0.78 8.54 -7.26
CA LEU A 34 0.18 8.85 -5.97
C LEU A 34 0.63 10.25 -5.52
N CYS A 35 -0.34 11.08 -5.10
CA CYS A 35 -0.08 12.35 -4.45
C CYS A 35 -0.59 12.30 -3.01
N SER A 36 0.28 12.57 -2.05
CA SER A 36 0.01 12.42 -0.62
C SER A 36 0.41 13.66 0.15
N GLN A 37 -0.53 14.20 0.92
CA GLN A 37 -0.26 15.22 1.92
C GLN A 37 0.50 14.62 3.11
N ARG A 38 1.56 15.29 3.56
CA ARG A 38 2.24 15.00 4.83
C ARG A 38 1.95 16.08 5.88
N SER A 39 1.85 17.33 5.43
CA SER A 39 1.36 18.47 6.21
C SER A 39 0.79 19.51 5.23
N LEU A 40 0.35 20.66 5.73
CA LEU A 40 -0.10 21.77 4.87
C LEU A 40 1.02 22.36 3.98
N THR A 41 2.28 22.10 4.32
CA THR A 41 3.45 22.63 3.61
C THR A 41 4.40 21.55 3.10
N ARG A 42 4.05 20.26 3.28
CA ARG A 42 4.91 19.14 2.86
C ARG A 42 4.10 18.06 2.18
N SER A 43 4.58 17.61 1.03
CA SER A 43 3.92 16.59 0.20
C SER A 43 4.88 15.49 -0.21
N ARG A 44 4.35 14.31 -0.40
CA ARG A 44 5.07 13.19 -0.98
C ARG A 44 4.34 12.67 -2.22
N TYR A 45 5.10 12.48 -3.28
CA TYR A 45 4.62 12.01 -4.58
C TYR A 45 5.31 10.72 -4.95
N TYR A 46 4.61 9.85 -5.67
CA TYR A 46 5.17 8.61 -6.17
C TYR A 46 4.81 8.41 -7.63
N LEU A 47 5.79 7.91 -8.39
CA LEU A 47 5.64 7.49 -9.77
C LEU A 47 5.97 5.99 -9.89
N GLN A 48 5.14 5.25 -10.57
CA GLN A 48 5.52 3.90 -11.00
C GLN A 48 6.67 3.98 -11.99
N VAL A 49 7.73 3.22 -11.76
CA VAL A 49 8.91 3.13 -12.62
C VAL A 49 9.36 1.68 -12.78
N PRO A 50 10.01 1.31 -13.89
CA PRO A 50 10.69 0.02 -14.02
C PRO A 50 11.72 -0.19 -12.91
N LEU A 51 11.96 -1.44 -12.50
CA LEU A 51 12.99 -1.77 -11.50
C LEU A 51 14.43 -1.48 -11.98
N SER A 52 14.63 -1.29 -13.27
CA SER A 52 15.92 -0.92 -13.87
C SER A 52 16.28 0.55 -13.69
N GLU A 53 15.32 1.40 -13.36
CA GLU A 53 15.56 2.83 -13.14
C GLU A 53 16.40 3.06 -11.88
N LYS A 54 17.27 4.07 -11.94
CA LYS A 54 18.16 4.46 -10.83
C LYS A 54 17.76 5.86 -10.35
N VAL A 55 17.71 6.06 -9.04
CA VAL A 55 17.27 7.33 -8.45
C VAL A 55 18.18 8.50 -8.84
N GLU A 56 19.48 8.22 -9.06
CA GLU A 56 20.47 9.21 -9.45
C GLU A 56 20.21 9.81 -10.84
N GLU A 57 19.49 9.08 -11.70
CA GLU A 57 19.13 9.53 -13.06
C GLU A 57 17.88 10.41 -13.07
N TRP A 58 17.23 10.59 -11.90
CA TRP A 58 16.02 11.38 -11.75
C TRP A 58 16.32 12.73 -11.10
N SER A 59 16.57 13.76 -11.91
CA SER A 59 16.57 15.15 -11.43
C SER A 59 15.17 15.54 -10.91
N ASP A 60 15.09 16.60 -10.08
CA ASP A 60 13.80 17.12 -9.63
C ASP A 60 12.94 17.56 -10.82
N GLU A 61 13.56 18.22 -11.81
CA GLU A 61 12.88 18.65 -13.03
C GLU A 61 12.29 17.47 -13.82
N ARG A 62 13.04 16.37 -14.00
CA ARG A 62 12.57 15.15 -14.65
C ARG A 62 11.37 14.59 -13.91
N PHE A 63 11.47 14.52 -12.57
CA PHE A 63 10.38 13.99 -11.73
C PHE A 63 9.10 14.81 -11.87
N TRP A 64 9.20 16.15 -11.70
CA TRP A 64 8.04 17.04 -11.79
C TRP A 64 7.43 17.06 -13.18
N THR A 65 8.25 17.00 -14.23
CA THR A 65 7.78 16.92 -15.62
C THR A 65 6.98 15.64 -15.85
N GLU A 66 7.50 14.51 -15.38
CA GLU A 66 6.82 13.22 -15.53
C GLU A 66 5.56 13.13 -14.68
N LEU A 67 5.57 13.67 -13.46
CA LEU A 67 4.39 13.76 -12.61
C LEU A 67 3.26 14.55 -13.29
N LYS A 68 3.58 15.72 -13.84
CA LYS A 68 2.62 16.57 -14.57
C LYS A 68 2.01 15.85 -15.77
N ARG A 69 2.80 15.06 -16.50
CA ARG A 69 2.33 14.29 -17.66
C ARG A 69 1.32 13.20 -17.31
N ARG A 70 1.33 12.73 -16.06
CA ARG A 70 0.47 11.63 -15.60
C ARG A 70 -0.74 12.10 -14.81
N LEU A 71 -0.80 13.39 -14.46
CA LEU A 71 -1.93 13.97 -13.74
C LEU A 71 -2.89 14.68 -14.71
N PRO A 72 -4.20 14.70 -14.40
CA PRO A 72 -5.16 15.56 -15.10
C PRO A 72 -4.78 17.05 -15.01
N ASP A 73 -5.14 17.82 -16.02
CA ASP A 73 -4.84 19.27 -16.10
C ASP A 73 -5.30 20.03 -14.86
N GLU A 74 -6.46 19.68 -14.32
CA GLU A 74 -7.02 20.33 -13.11
C GLU A 74 -6.10 20.21 -11.89
N LEU A 75 -5.38 19.11 -11.77
CA LEU A 75 -4.40 18.88 -10.71
C LEU A 75 -3.04 19.46 -11.07
N THR A 76 -2.64 19.31 -12.31
CA THR A 76 -1.36 19.84 -12.82
C THR A 76 -1.28 21.36 -12.63
N ASN A 77 -2.37 22.09 -12.87
CA ASN A 77 -2.45 23.54 -12.69
C ASN A 77 -2.35 24.00 -11.22
N LYS A 78 -2.65 23.12 -10.27
CA LYS A 78 -2.53 23.38 -8.81
C LYS A 78 -1.20 22.91 -8.23
N LEU A 79 -0.43 22.13 -9.00
CA LEU A 79 0.78 21.51 -8.50
C LEU A 79 1.90 22.54 -8.32
N VAL A 80 2.33 22.70 -7.07
CA VAL A 80 3.52 23.48 -6.72
C VAL A 80 4.73 22.56 -6.68
N THR A 81 5.77 22.90 -7.43
CA THR A 81 7.01 22.13 -7.50
C THR A 81 8.09 22.78 -6.62
N GLY A 82 9.05 21.99 -6.15
CA GLY A 82 10.14 22.47 -5.30
C GLY A 82 11.31 21.49 -5.28
N HIS A 83 12.35 21.82 -4.54
CA HIS A 83 13.48 20.91 -4.31
C HIS A 83 13.05 19.67 -3.54
N SER A 84 13.56 18.53 -3.95
CA SER A 84 13.38 17.29 -3.21
C SER A 84 14.18 17.30 -1.92
N LEU A 85 13.53 16.96 -0.81
CA LEU A 85 14.19 16.66 0.46
C LEU A 85 14.74 15.24 0.45
N GLU A 86 14.03 14.33 -0.22
CA GLU A 86 14.36 12.92 -0.34
C GLU A 86 13.81 12.38 -1.64
N LYS A 87 14.58 11.54 -2.32
CA LYS A 87 14.13 10.69 -3.43
C LYS A 87 14.62 9.27 -3.21
N SER A 88 13.76 8.30 -3.49
CA SER A 88 14.12 6.88 -3.40
C SER A 88 13.25 6.06 -4.33
N ILE A 89 13.76 4.90 -4.78
CA ILE A 89 12.97 3.90 -5.50
C ILE A 89 12.78 2.71 -4.57
N ALA A 90 11.53 2.40 -4.28
CA ALA A 90 11.15 1.25 -3.47
C ALA A 90 10.55 0.16 -4.39
N PRO A 91 11.12 -1.04 -4.48
CA PRO A 91 10.47 -2.16 -5.14
C PRO A 91 9.23 -2.56 -4.35
N LEU A 92 8.15 -2.90 -5.07
CA LEU A 92 6.95 -3.42 -4.42
C LEU A 92 7.04 -4.92 -4.29
N ARG A 93 6.70 -5.43 -3.11
CA ARG A 93 6.65 -6.86 -2.84
C ARG A 93 5.55 -7.21 -1.85
N SER A 94 5.08 -8.43 -1.95
CA SER A 94 4.26 -9.12 -0.96
C SER A 94 5.13 -10.16 -0.29
N TYR A 95 5.09 -10.22 1.03
CA TYR A 95 5.85 -11.20 1.82
C TYR A 95 5.05 -11.59 3.06
N VAL A 96 4.89 -12.89 3.30
CA VAL A 96 4.20 -13.42 4.49
C VAL A 96 4.93 -14.64 5.01
N VAL A 97 5.29 -14.58 6.30
CA VAL A 97 5.83 -15.73 7.05
C VAL A 97 4.67 -16.51 7.64
N GLU A 98 4.64 -17.80 7.38
CA GLU A 98 3.63 -18.71 7.93
C GLU A 98 4.29 -19.99 8.43
N PRO A 99 4.15 -20.30 9.73
CA PRO A 99 3.43 -19.59 10.78
C PRO A 99 4.17 -18.35 11.31
N MET A 100 3.42 -17.39 11.89
CA MET A 100 3.98 -16.18 12.54
C MET A 100 4.46 -16.45 13.97
N GLN A 101 4.42 -17.70 14.42
CA GLN A 101 4.83 -18.13 15.76
C GLN A 101 5.60 -19.44 15.69
N TYR A 102 6.69 -19.53 16.45
CA TYR A 102 7.40 -20.78 16.71
C TYR A 102 7.74 -20.88 18.19
N GLY A 103 7.09 -21.81 18.91
CA GLY A 103 7.22 -21.91 20.35
C GLY A 103 6.83 -20.61 21.06
N ARG A 104 7.82 -19.96 21.70
CA ARG A 104 7.65 -18.66 22.38
C ARG A 104 8.17 -17.47 21.57
N LEU A 105 8.61 -17.69 20.34
CA LEU A 105 8.96 -16.61 19.39
C LEU A 105 7.73 -16.20 18.62
N PHE A 106 7.43 -14.90 18.61
CA PHE A 106 6.33 -14.29 17.87
C PHE A 106 6.89 -13.26 16.89
N LEU A 107 6.47 -13.32 15.64
CA LEU A 107 6.82 -12.33 14.62
C LEU A 107 5.67 -11.34 14.46
N LEU A 108 6.02 -10.05 14.26
CA LEU A 108 5.05 -8.95 14.09
C LEU A 108 5.55 -7.97 13.03
N GLY A 109 4.62 -7.30 12.37
CA GLY A 109 4.92 -6.25 11.39
C GLY A 109 5.81 -6.74 10.26
N ASP A 110 6.76 -5.92 9.83
CA ASP A 110 7.61 -6.21 8.67
C ASP A 110 8.50 -7.46 8.83
N ALA A 111 8.72 -7.93 10.07
CA ALA A 111 9.38 -9.21 10.31
C ALA A 111 8.51 -10.41 9.90
N ALA A 112 7.19 -10.25 9.88
CA ALA A 112 6.23 -11.30 9.57
C ALA A 112 5.56 -11.10 8.20
N HIS A 113 5.30 -9.86 7.78
CA HIS A 113 4.60 -9.58 6.53
C HIS A 113 4.96 -8.20 5.97
N ILE A 114 5.06 -8.14 4.65
CA ILE A 114 5.19 -6.90 3.88
C ILE A 114 4.11 -6.91 2.82
N VAL A 115 3.31 -5.85 2.76
CA VAL A 115 2.24 -5.69 1.79
C VAL A 115 2.54 -4.56 0.82
N PRO A 116 2.09 -4.62 -0.44
CA PRO A 116 2.23 -3.50 -1.36
C PRO A 116 1.62 -2.23 -0.75
N PRO A 117 2.30 -1.08 -0.84
CA PRO A 117 1.87 0.16 -0.16
C PRO A 117 0.58 0.74 -0.74
N THR A 118 0.12 0.28 -1.90
CA THR A 118 -1.10 0.75 -2.58
C THR A 118 -2.35 0.63 -1.71
N GLY A 119 -2.42 -0.38 -0.84
CA GLY A 119 -3.54 -0.56 0.08
C GLY A 119 -3.42 0.22 1.39
N ALA A 120 -2.28 0.85 1.67
CA ALA A 120 -1.97 1.54 2.93
C ALA A 120 -2.20 0.68 4.18
N LYS A 121 -1.86 -0.63 4.14
CA LYS A 121 -2.17 -1.61 5.19
C LYS A 121 -1.01 -1.95 6.13
N GLY A 122 0.25 -1.73 5.76
CA GLY A 122 1.41 -2.20 6.52
C GLY A 122 1.38 -1.80 8.00
N LEU A 123 1.27 -0.52 8.31
CA LEU A 123 1.20 -0.04 9.69
C LEU A 123 -0.02 -0.58 10.44
N ASN A 124 -1.18 -0.62 9.79
CA ASN A 124 -2.42 -1.11 10.41
C ASN A 124 -2.35 -2.61 10.74
N LEU A 125 -1.71 -3.41 9.90
CA LEU A 125 -1.47 -4.82 10.15
C LEU A 125 -0.50 -5.00 11.32
N ALA A 126 0.63 -4.29 11.33
CA ALA A 126 1.58 -4.32 12.44
C ALA A 126 0.92 -3.95 13.78
N ALA A 127 0.08 -2.90 13.80
CA ALA A 127 -0.68 -2.51 14.99
C ALA A 127 -1.69 -3.58 15.41
N SER A 128 -2.31 -4.30 14.45
CA SER A 128 -3.22 -5.39 14.77
C SER A 128 -2.51 -6.61 15.35
N ASP A 129 -1.29 -6.93 14.88
CA ASP A 129 -0.46 -7.99 15.45
C ASP A 129 -0.15 -7.70 16.93
N VAL A 130 0.28 -6.46 17.22
CA VAL A 130 0.51 -6.02 18.60
C VAL A 130 -0.76 -6.15 19.45
N ASN A 131 -1.92 -5.76 18.92
CA ASN A 131 -3.19 -5.87 19.64
C ASN A 131 -3.56 -7.31 19.97
N TYR A 132 -3.42 -8.24 19.01
CA TYR A 132 -3.66 -9.67 19.24
C TYR A 132 -2.70 -10.23 20.28
N LEU A 133 -1.41 -10.01 20.08
CA LEU A 133 -0.38 -10.56 20.96
C LEU A 133 -0.49 -10.00 22.37
N TRP A 134 -0.74 -8.70 22.52
CA TRP A 134 -0.94 -8.06 23.82
C TRP A 134 -2.13 -8.68 24.59
N ARG A 135 -3.28 -8.88 23.95
CA ARG A 135 -4.45 -9.49 24.57
C ARG A 135 -4.17 -10.94 25.00
N ILE A 136 -3.56 -11.72 24.14
CA ILE A 136 -3.17 -13.11 24.40
C ILE A 136 -2.19 -13.19 25.58
N LEU A 137 -1.13 -12.36 25.58
CA LEU A 137 -0.14 -12.34 26.65
C LEU A 137 -0.74 -11.86 27.98
N ARG A 138 -1.67 -10.90 27.96
CA ARG A 138 -2.39 -10.48 29.15
C ARG A 138 -3.16 -11.65 29.78
N GLU A 139 -3.92 -12.41 29.00
CA GLU A 139 -4.66 -13.57 29.48
C GLU A 139 -3.70 -14.68 29.97
N TYR A 140 -2.58 -14.88 29.28
CA TYR A 140 -1.57 -15.83 29.71
C TYR A 140 -0.97 -15.46 31.07
N TYR A 141 -0.53 -14.23 31.27
CA TYR A 141 0.15 -13.81 32.50
C TYR A 141 -0.80 -13.62 33.69
N HIS A 142 -2.02 -13.17 33.46
CA HIS A 142 -2.97 -12.88 34.56
C HIS A 142 -3.91 -14.05 34.85
N HIS A 143 -4.19 -14.90 33.88
CA HIS A 143 -5.19 -15.97 34.00
C HIS A 143 -4.69 -17.36 33.65
N GLY A 144 -3.40 -17.51 33.31
CA GLY A 144 -2.79 -18.80 33.00
C GLY A 144 -3.28 -19.45 31.68
N ARG A 145 -3.87 -18.67 30.78
CA ARG A 145 -4.49 -19.15 29.53
C ARG A 145 -3.42 -19.52 28.49
N ILE A 146 -2.73 -20.66 28.70
CA ILE A 146 -1.71 -21.17 27.77
C ILE A 146 -2.32 -21.52 26.40
N ASP A 147 -3.55 -21.96 26.38
CA ASP A 147 -4.31 -22.31 25.18
C ASP A 147 -4.40 -21.18 24.17
N LEU A 148 -4.48 -19.92 24.65
CA LEU A 148 -4.56 -18.76 23.78
C LEU A 148 -3.23 -18.44 23.07
N LEU A 149 -2.08 -18.80 23.63
CA LEU A 149 -0.78 -18.56 22.98
C LEU A 149 -0.72 -19.20 21.58
N ALA A 150 -1.25 -20.41 21.43
CA ALA A 150 -1.28 -21.11 20.15
C ALA A 150 -2.22 -20.47 19.10
N SER A 151 -3.10 -19.56 19.51
CA SER A 151 -4.06 -18.91 18.61
C SER A 151 -3.48 -17.72 17.86
N TYR A 152 -2.34 -17.18 18.31
CA TYR A 152 -1.77 -15.94 17.76
C TYR A 152 -1.55 -15.98 16.24
N SER A 153 -0.82 -16.99 15.77
CA SER A 153 -0.49 -17.12 14.35
C SER A 153 -1.75 -17.19 13.47
N ARG A 154 -2.76 -17.94 13.88
CA ARG A 154 -4.03 -18.05 13.15
C ARG A 154 -4.76 -16.70 13.08
N LEU A 155 -4.90 -16.01 14.22
CA LEU A 155 -5.59 -14.72 14.29
C LEU A 155 -4.88 -13.63 13.47
N ALA A 156 -3.56 -13.56 13.58
CA ALA A 156 -2.76 -12.59 12.84
C ALA A 156 -2.79 -12.87 11.34
N LEU A 157 -2.56 -14.12 10.91
CA LEU A 157 -2.56 -14.52 9.51
C LEU A 157 -3.91 -14.29 8.81
N ASP A 158 -5.03 -14.58 9.47
CA ASP A 158 -6.36 -14.29 8.90
C ASP A 158 -6.49 -12.80 8.53
N ARG A 159 -5.99 -11.92 9.38
CA ARG A 159 -6.00 -10.48 9.10
C ARG A 159 -4.95 -10.06 8.08
N VAL A 160 -3.76 -10.62 8.13
CA VAL A 160 -2.68 -10.37 7.17
C VAL A 160 -3.14 -10.71 5.76
N TRP A 161 -3.72 -11.89 5.55
CA TRP A 161 -4.20 -12.28 4.23
C TRP A 161 -5.35 -11.43 3.71
N LYS A 162 -6.22 -10.91 4.58
CA LYS A 162 -7.25 -9.92 4.19
C LYS A 162 -6.63 -8.60 3.73
N GLY A 163 -5.62 -8.11 4.44
CA GLY A 163 -4.87 -6.90 4.07
C GLY A 163 -4.03 -7.07 2.81
N GLU A 164 -3.35 -8.22 2.68
CA GLU A 164 -2.57 -8.59 1.50
C GLU A 164 -3.46 -8.66 0.25
N ARG A 165 -4.60 -9.37 0.33
CA ARG A 165 -5.57 -9.45 -0.76
C ARG A 165 -6.01 -8.07 -1.24
N PHE A 166 -6.31 -7.15 -0.32
CA PHE A 166 -6.73 -5.80 -0.69
C PHE A 166 -5.59 -5.00 -1.33
N SER A 167 -4.40 -5.04 -0.75
CA SER A 167 -3.23 -4.34 -1.30
C SER A 167 -2.86 -4.87 -2.68
N TRP A 168 -2.91 -6.19 -2.85
CA TRP A 168 -2.68 -6.86 -4.14
C TRP A 168 -3.74 -6.47 -5.19
N PHE A 169 -5.02 -6.46 -4.80
CA PHE A 169 -6.14 -6.02 -5.64
C PHE A 169 -5.94 -4.56 -6.10
N MET A 170 -5.67 -3.63 -5.19
CA MET A 170 -5.44 -2.22 -5.52
C MET A 170 -4.21 -2.02 -6.42
N THR A 171 -3.15 -2.79 -6.18
CA THR A 171 -1.96 -2.75 -7.03
C THR A 171 -2.29 -3.19 -8.45
N ARG A 172 -3.00 -4.29 -8.62
CA ARG A 172 -3.43 -4.77 -9.95
C ARG A 172 -4.41 -3.83 -10.65
N LEU A 173 -5.28 -3.19 -9.89
CA LEU A 173 -6.29 -2.28 -10.45
C LEU A 173 -5.68 -1.00 -11.00
N LEU A 174 -4.61 -0.48 -10.37
CA LEU A 174 -4.14 0.88 -10.59
C LEU A 174 -2.80 0.97 -11.34
N HIS A 175 -1.98 -0.09 -11.37
CA HIS A 175 -0.67 -0.05 -12.02
C HIS A 175 -0.71 -0.59 -13.44
N ASP A 176 0.21 -0.11 -14.28
CA ASP A 176 0.49 -0.68 -15.59
C ASP A 176 1.51 -1.81 -15.49
N PHE A 177 1.31 -2.88 -16.26
CA PHE A 177 2.19 -4.05 -16.24
C PHE A 177 2.84 -4.23 -17.61
N PRO A 178 4.18 -4.29 -17.69
CA PRO A 178 4.89 -4.35 -18.98
C PRO A 178 4.47 -5.52 -19.89
N GLN A 179 3.96 -6.59 -19.27
CA GLN A 179 3.63 -7.85 -19.98
C GLN A 179 2.13 -8.00 -20.30
N GLN A 180 1.30 -6.98 -19.96
CA GLN A 180 -0.13 -7.03 -20.25
C GLN A 180 -0.40 -7.01 -21.75
N SER A 181 -1.26 -7.93 -22.19
CA SER A 181 -1.86 -7.87 -23.52
C SER A 181 -2.84 -6.69 -23.66
N GLU A 182 -3.21 -6.35 -24.88
CA GLU A 182 -4.27 -5.35 -25.10
C GLU A 182 -5.59 -5.75 -24.44
N PHE A 183 -5.90 -7.04 -24.47
CA PHE A 183 -7.10 -7.58 -23.82
C PHE A 183 -7.05 -7.36 -22.29
N ASP A 184 -5.92 -7.66 -21.62
CA ASP A 184 -5.76 -7.47 -20.19
C ASP A 184 -5.93 -5.99 -19.80
N ARG A 185 -5.39 -5.06 -20.60
CA ARG A 185 -5.57 -3.62 -20.38
C ARG A 185 -7.01 -3.20 -20.50
N LYS A 186 -7.75 -3.73 -21.47
CA LYS A 186 -9.20 -3.46 -21.61
C LYS A 186 -10.00 -4.03 -20.44
N MET A 187 -9.67 -5.22 -19.97
CA MET A 187 -10.31 -5.81 -18.79
C MET A 187 -10.02 -4.99 -17.53
N GLN A 188 -8.78 -4.59 -17.32
CA GLN A 188 -8.39 -3.73 -16.20
C GLN A 188 -9.11 -2.36 -16.25
N ALA A 189 -9.27 -1.79 -17.45
CA ALA A 189 -10.02 -0.54 -17.61
C ALA A 189 -11.51 -0.71 -17.29
N ALA A 190 -12.11 -1.84 -17.69
CA ALA A 190 -13.49 -2.19 -17.35
C ALA A 190 -13.66 -2.39 -15.84
N ASP A 191 -12.73 -3.08 -15.18
CA ASP A 191 -12.72 -3.24 -13.72
C ASP A 191 -12.62 -1.87 -13.00
N ARG A 192 -11.70 -0.99 -13.42
CA ARG A 192 -11.61 0.36 -12.86
C ARG A 192 -12.92 1.11 -12.98
N ARG A 193 -13.56 1.09 -14.16
CA ARG A 193 -14.86 1.73 -14.38
C ARG A 193 -15.92 1.15 -13.45
N TYR A 194 -16.04 -0.17 -13.35
CA TYR A 194 -16.99 -0.82 -12.46
C TYR A 194 -16.79 -0.39 -10.99
N TYR A 195 -15.56 -0.44 -10.49
CA TYR A 195 -15.27 -0.07 -9.10
C TYR A 195 -15.48 1.40 -8.79
N LEU A 196 -15.34 2.30 -9.78
CA LEU A 196 -15.54 3.74 -9.60
C LEU A 196 -16.99 4.21 -9.85
N GLU A 197 -17.77 3.49 -10.63
CA GLU A 197 -19.14 3.88 -10.99
C GLU A 197 -20.20 3.08 -10.22
N SER A 198 -19.91 1.85 -9.82
CA SER A 198 -20.84 1.00 -9.07
C SER A 198 -20.81 1.31 -7.58
N ARG A 199 -22.01 1.52 -6.98
CA ARG A 199 -22.13 1.67 -5.51
C ARG A 199 -21.55 0.46 -4.77
N ALA A 200 -21.76 -0.75 -5.24
CA ALA A 200 -21.19 -1.96 -4.66
C ALA A 200 -19.66 -1.97 -4.77
N GLY A 201 -19.11 -1.56 -5.91
CA GLY A 201 -17.67 -1.43 -6.13
C GLY A 201 -17.03 -0.41 -5.19
N LEU A 202 -17.60 0.78 -5.10
CA LEU A 202 -17.15 1.83 -4.17
C LEU A 202 -17.23 1.38 -2.71
N THR A 203 -18.32 0.71 -2.31
CA THR A 203 -18.47 0.16 -0.96
C THR A 203 -17.38 -0.88 -0.67
N THR A 204 -17.12 -1.78 -1.62
CA THR A 204 -16.05 -2.79 -1.50
C THR A 204 -14.68 -2.14 -1.27
N ILE A 205 -14.34 -1.11 -2.04
CA ILE A 205 -13.08 -0.37 -1.84
C ILE A 205 -13.08 0.29 -0.46
N ALA A 206 -14.15 1.01 -0.09
CA ALA A 206 -14.22 1.77 1.16
C ALA A 206 -14.11 0.87 2.40
N GLU A 207 -14.84 -0.24 2.46
CA GLU A 207 -14.78 -1.19 3.58
C GLU A 207 -13.38 -1.78 3.77
N ASN A 208 -12.75 -2.19 2.68
CA ASN A 208 -11.41 -2.75 2.72
C ASN A 208 -10.35 -1.66 3.01
N TYR A 209 -10.55 -0.43 2.52
CA TYR A 209 -9.64 0.69 2.77
C TYR A 209 -9.67 1.14 4.24
N VAL A 210 -10.85 1.25 4.85
CA VAL A 210 -11.01 1.48 6.30
C VAL A 210 -10.43 0.31 7.09
N GLY A 211 -10.72 -0.90 6.67
CA GLY A 211 -10.28 -2.16 7.27
C GLY A 211 -11.43 -2.97 7.83
N LEU A 212 -11.44 -4.24 7.49
CA LEU A 212 -12.44 -5.19 7.98
C LEU A 212 -12.31 -5.38 9.49
N PRO A 213 -13.40 -5.74 10.20
CA PRO A 213 -13.38 -5.97 11.63
C PRO A 213 -12.34 -7.00 12.06
N MET A 214 -11.77 -6.81 13.25
CA MET A 214 -10.86 -7.77 13.88
C MET A 214 -11.65 -8.90 14.55
N GLU A 215 -11.15 -10.12 14.42
CA GLU A 215 -11.66 -11.24 15.24
C GLU A 215 -11.40 -10.98 16.73
N ARG A 216 -12.32 -11.40 17.58
CA ARG A 216 -12.13 -11.24 19.04
C ARG A 216 -11.19 -12.34 19.55
N VAL A 217 -10.28 -11.96 20.41
CA VAL A 217 -9.56 -12.90 21.26
C VAL A 217 -10.56 -13.32 22.34
N ALA A 218 -10.82 -14.60 22.45
CA ALA A 218 -11.80 -15.19 23.36
C ALA A 218 -11.45 -14.94 24.84
#